data_e175eee9e321836082610b42cb196b77
#
_entry.id   e175eee9e321836082610b42cb196b77
#
_cell.length_a   1.000
_cell.length_b   1.000
_cell.length_c   1.000
_cell.angle_alpha   90.00
_cell.angle_beta   90.00
_cell.angle_gamma   90.00
#
_symmetry.space_group_name_H-M   'P 1'
#
loop_
_entity.id
_entity.type
_entity.pdbx_description
1 polymer ?
#
loop_
_entity_poly.entity_id
_entity_poly.type
_entity_poly.pdbx_seq_one_letter_code
_entity_poly.pdbx_strand_id
1 'polypeptide(L)'
;MAATTEHVEVATESSETEQKEAPETTQDPETSDSEPAGSEPDPDPDEDEDEDAGEPQGPRIRDTPMDLRLEAIANTVALHPTRDVLACGDVDGDVYAFSYSCTEGENRELWSSGHHLKSCRQVRFTADGEKLYSVSRDKAVHQLDVERGQLVTRIRGAHGAPINSLLLVDENVVATGDDGGTLKVWDMRKGTAIMDLKHHEDYISDITVDQAKRILLTASGDGTMGVFNIKRRRFELLSEYQSGDLTSVALMKRGKKVVCGSSEGTIYIFNWNGFGATSDRFALKAESIDQILPITDSIMCTASTDGYIRAVNLLPNRVIGCIGQHVGEPIEELTKSWDSRFLVSCAHDQLIKFWDISSLPNTTVNEYRKRKKKNGRMKSLTKKAHGDNDFFSGLVEETEKKEGEEQEEEEDDSDSDSD
;
A
#
# COMPACT_ATOMS: atom_id res chain seq x y z
N MET A 1 41.48 -13.07 -11.82
CA MET A 1 40.17 -13.36 -11.22
C MET A 1 40.33 -13.16 -9.73
N ALA A 2 39.95 -11.99 -9.24
CA ALA A 2 39.96 -11.70 -7.80
C ALA A 2 38.52 -11.83 -7.29
N ALA A 3 38.30 -12.77 -6.38
CA ALA A 3 37.02 -12.93 -5.71
C ALA A 3 36.91 -11.85 -4.63
N THR A 4 35.98 -10.94 -4.79
CA THR A 4 35.60 -9.99 -3.75
C THR A 4 34.74 -10.72 -2.72
N THR A 5 35.30 -10.97 -1.58
CA THR A 5 34.57 -11.49 -0.41
C THR A 5 33.81 -10.32 0.24
N GLU A 6 32.49 -10.30 0.12
CA GLU A 6 31.62 -9.37 0.82
C GLU A 6 31.50 -9.82 2.30
N HIS A 7 31.85 -8.93 3.21
CA HIS A 7 31.80 -9.17 4.65
C HIS A 7 30.38 -8.99 5.17
N VAL A 8 29.91 -10.01 5.89
CA VAL A 8 28.71 -9.94 6.76
C VAL A 8 29.20 -9.47 8.14
N GLU A 9 28.84 -8.24 8.52
CA GLU A 9 29.07 -7.76 9.88
C GLU A 9 27.82 -8.05 10.75
N VAL A 10 28.07 -8.76 11.82
CA VAL A 10 27.11 -8.94 12.92
C VAL A 10 27.34 -7.80 13.90
N ALA A 11 26.38 -6.89 14.04
CA ALA A 11 26.49 -5.78 14.97
C ALA A 11 26.21 -6.24 16.41
N THR A 12 27.24 -6.15 17.26
CA THR A 12 27.09 -6.17 18.70
C THR A 12 27.40 -4.76 19.21
N GLU A 13 26.39 -3.99 19.57
CA GLU A 13 26.59 -2.69 20.24
C GLU A 13 26.56 -2.86 21.76
N SER A 14 27.66 -2.46 22.40
CA SER A 14 27.77 -2.24 23.82
C SER A 14 27.44 -0.78 24.14
N SER A 15 26.52 -0.59 25.08
CA SER A 15 26.07 0.71 25.59
C SER A 15 27.17 1.40 26.41
N GLU A 16 27.57 2.62 25.99
CA GLU A 16 28.28 3.56 26.87
C GLU A 16 27.33 4.75 27.18
N THR A 17 27.10 4.91 28.48
CA THR A 17 26.35 6.01 29.10
C THR A 17 27.27 7.21 29.27
N GLU A 18 27.02 8.31 28.59
CA GLU A 18 27.57 9.62 28.95
C GLU A 18 26.54 10.48 29.69
N GLN A 19 26.90 10.81 30.93
CA GLN A 19 26.22 11.80 31.78
C GLN A 19 26.66 13.19 31.34
N LYS A 20 25.72 14.11 31.13
CA LYS A 20 25.95 15.55 31.08
C LYS A 20 25.12 16.26 32.13
N GLU A 21 25.88 17.01 32.97
CA GLU A 21 25.47 17.87 34.05
C GLU A 21 24.60 19.07 33.61
N ALA A 22 23.72 19.45 34.53
CA ALA A 22 22.94 20.70 34.51
C ALA A 22 23.75 21.85 35.10
N PRO A 23 23.47 23.10 34.74
CA PRO A 23 23.84 24.22 35.60
C PRO A 23 22.63 24.91 36.26
N GLU A 24 22.94 25.35 37.46
CA GLU A 24 22.12 25.91 38.51
C GLU A 24 21.47 27.28 38.23
N THR A 25 20.42 27.49 38.97
CA THR A 25 19.62 28.61 39.37
C THR A 25 20.40 29.87 39.88
N THR A 26 19.84 31.03 39.63
CA THR A 26 19.98 32.20 40.56
C THR A 26 18.64 32.90 40.74
N GLN A 27 18.41 33.24 42.03
CA GLN A 27 17.22 33.83 42.65
C GLN A 27 17.22 35.36 42.60
N ASP A 28 15.99 35.94 42.60
CA ASP A 28 15.41 37.03 43.38
C ASP A 28 15.85 38.51 43.15
N PRO A 29 15.14 39.51 43.72
CA PRO A 29 13.83 39.55 44.41
C PRO A 29 12.91 40.79 44.08
N GLU A 30 11.66 40.70 44.62
CA GLU A 30 10.73 41.72 45.17
C GLU A 30 10.66 43.14 44.63
N THR A 31 9.44 43.61 44.39
CA THR A 31 8.89 44.80 45.02
C THR A 31 7.34 44.89 44.94
N SER A 32 6.79 45.21 46.08
CA SER A 32 5.44 45.57 46.49
C SER A 32 4.83 46.76 45.71
N ASP A 33 3.45 46.81 45.55
CA ASP A 33 2.60 47.76 46.25
C ASP A 33 1.13 47.76 45.74
N SER A 34 0.27 47.69 46.75
CA SER A 34 -1.00 48.42 46.98
C SER A 34 -2.23 48.19 46.09
N GLU A 35 -3.24 47.66 46.77
CA GLU A 35 -4.68 47.77 46.51
C GLU A 35 -5.20 49.25 46.45
N PRO A 36 -6.43 49.48 45.89
CA PRO A 36 -7.55 49.56 46.81
C PRO A 36 -8.88 48.98 46.34
N ALA A 37 -9.69 48.66 47.33
CA ALA A 37 -11.02 48.16 47.43
C ALA A 37 -12.08 48.83 46.53
N GLY A 38 -13.08 48.02 46.14
CA GLY A 38 -14.33 48.50 45.53
C GLY A 38 -15.36 47.42 45.30
N SER A 39 -16.24 47.25 46.30
CA SER A 39 -17.66 46.85 46.26
C SER A 39 -18.09 45.60 45.49
N GLU A 40 -18.51 44.62 46.26
CA GLU A 40 -19.34 43.50 45.88
C GLU A 40 -20.75 43.97 45.44
N PRO A 41 -21.39 43.29 44.46
CA PRO A 41 -22.83 43.14 44.42
C PRO A 41 -23.22 41.70 44.79
N ASP A 42 -24.36 41.58 45.44
CA ASP A 42 -25.01 40.42 46.00
C ASP A 42 -25.19 39.23 45.05
N PRO A 43 -25.21 37.97 45.55
CA PRO A 43 -25.48 36.80 44.75
C PRO A 43 -26.97 36.67 44.43
N ASP A 44 -27.32 36.56 43.17
CA ASP A 44 -28.62 36.05 42.74
C ASP A 44 -28.65 34.54 43.02
N PRO A 45 -29.72 34.08 43.68
CA PRO A 45 -29.97 32.66 43.84
C PRO A 45 -30.73 32.13 42.60
N ASP A 46 -30.42 30.86 42.20
CA ASP A 46 -31.10 30.05 41.26
C ASP A 46 -30.55 30.04 39.81
N GLU A 47 -29.36 29.45 39.62
CA GLU A 47 -29.08 28.63 38.46
C GLU A 47 -28.71 27.25 38.99
N ASP A 48 -29.67 26.33 38.98
CA ASP A 48 -29.47 24.90 39.07
C ASP A 48 -28.70 24.48 37.82
N GLU A 49 -27.36 24.54 37.87
CA GLU A 49 -26.50 23.82 36.92
C GLU A 49 -26.68 22.31 37.21
N ASP A 50 -27.66 21.70 36.52
CA ASP A 50 -27.68 20.25 36.30
C ASP A 50 -26.33 19.88 35.59
N GLU A 51 -25.27 19.71 36.40
CA GLU A 51 -24.11 18.93 35.98
C GLU A 51 -24.58 17.51 35.71
N ASP A 52 -25.09 17.28 34.49
CA ASP A 52 -25.18 15.95 33.91
C ASP A 52 -23.77 15.42 33.82
N ALA A 53 -23.24 14.91 34.92
CA ALA A 53 -22.06 14.11 35.01
C ALA A 53 -22.33 12.83 34.23
N GLY A 54 -22.22 12.94 32.90
CA GLY A 54 -22.33 11.80 32.00
C GLY A 54 -21.43 10.70 32.51
N GLU A 55 -22.01 9.55 32.83
CA GLU A 55 -21.28 8.33 33.20
C GLU A 55 -20.12 8.15 32.21
N PRO A 56 -18.91 7.77 32.67
CA PRO A 56 -17.79 7.55 31.79
C PRO A 56 -18.20 6.47 30.79
N GLN A 57 -18.54 6.91 29.56
CA GLN A 57 -18.85 6.00 28.48
C GLN A 57 -17.60 5.15 28.25
N GLY A 58 -17.70 3.84 28.45
CA GLY A 58 -16.61 2.92 28.18
C GLY A 58 -16.09 3.09 26.74
N PRO A 59 -14.90 2.57 26.43
CA PRO A 59 -14.27 2.77 25.12
C PRO A 59 -15.23 2.35 24.01
N ARG A 60 -15.43 3.23 23.04
CA ARG A 60 -16.34 2.99 21.91
C ARG A 60 -15.72 1.97 20.96
N ILE A 61 -16.51 0.97 20.59
CA ILE A 61 -16.12 -0.03 19.58
C ILE A 61 -16.57 0.48 18.20
N ARG A 62 -15.65 0.47 17.24
CA ARG A 62 -15.86 0.91 15.86
C ARG A 62 -15.95 -0.28 14.91
N ASP A 63 -16.53 -0.08 13.73
CA ASP A 63 -16.57 -1.11 12.67
C ASP A 63 -15.15 -1.38 12.10
N THR A 64 -14.27 -0.36 12.10
CA THR A 64 -12.88 -0.43 11.64
C THR A 64 -11.95 0.24 12.63
N PRO A 65 -10.67 -0.18 12.72
CA PRO A 65 -9.65 0.55 13.47
C PRO A 65 -9.59 2.03 13.04
N MET A 66 -9.09 2.88 13.93
CA MET A 66 -8.82 4.28 13.61
C MET A 66 -7.68 4.39 12.59
N ASP A 67 -7.77 5.40 11.74
CA ASP A 67 -6.68 5.71 10.81
C ASP A 67 -5.44 6.11 11.60
N LEU A 68 -4.27 5.67 11.12
CA LEU A 68 -2.98 6.03 11.71
C LEU A 68 -2.38 7.17 10.89
N ARG A 69 -1.90 8.20 11.58
CA ARG A 69 -1.19 9.32 10.97
C ARG A 69 0.29 9.20 11.28
N LEU A 70 1.11 9.28 10.23
CA LEU A 70 2.56 9.33 10.32
C LEU A 70 3.07 10.77 10.17
N GLU A 71 4.31 11.00 10.57
CA GLU A 71 4.98 12.30 10.36
C GLU A 71 5.45 12.46 8.92
N ALA A 72 5.85 11.37 8.27
CA ALA A 72 6.29 11.32 6.88
C ALA A 72 5.36 10.47 6.01
N ILE A 73 5.52 10.53 4.69
CA ILE A 73 4.75 9.75 3.72
C ILE A 73 5.12 8.28 3.85
N ALA A 74 4.13 7.41 4.05
CA ALA A 74 4.31 5.97 4.03
C ALA A 74 4.37 5.45 2.59
N ASN A 75 5.50 4.86 2.20
CA ASN A 75 5.65 4.20 0.91
C ASN A 75 5.13 2.75 0.92
N THR A 76 5.08 2.13 2.09
CA THR A 76 4.79 0.70 2.19
C THR A 76 4.09 0.37 3.49
N VAL A 77 3.19 -0.61 3.43
CA VAL A 77 2.48 -1.15 4.59
C VAL A 77 2.33 -2.66 4.47
N ALA A 78 2.60 -3.38 5.55
CA ALA A 78 2.39 -4.81 5.65
C ALA A 78 1.63 -5.15 6.92
N LEU A 79 0.80 -6.19 6.86
CA LEU A 79 0.08 -6.71 8.01
C LEU A 79 0.69 -8.03 8.47
N HIS A 80 0.74 -8.18 9.79
CA HIS A 80 1.25 -9.40 10.42
C HIS A 80 0.35 -10.60 10.07
N PRO A 81 0.92 -11.79 9.79
CA PRO A 81 0.14 -12.93 9.30
C PRO A 81 -0.81 -13.57 10.30
N THR A 82 -0.73 -13.25 11.59
CA THR A 82 -1.56 -13.90 12.64
C THR A 82 -1.99 -12.96 13.78
N ARG A 83 -1.52 -11.72 13.82
CA ARG A 83 -1.81 -10.75 14.91
C ARG A 83 -2.29 -9.43 14.32
N ASP A 84 -2.99 -8.64 15.11
CA ASP A 84 -3.44 -7.29 14.75
C ASP A 84 -2.30 -6.27 14.91
N VAL A 85 -1.25 -6.50 14.11
CA VAL A 85 -0.04 -5.69 14.02
C VAL A 85 0.20 -5.32 12.56
N LEU A 86 0.57 -4.08 12.32
CA LEU A 86 1.04 -3.61 11.02
C LEU A 86 2.47 -3.08 11.14
N ALA A 87 3.21 -3.16 10.05
CA ALA A 87 4.46 -2.44 9.89
C ALA A 87 4.36 -1.54 8.65
N CYS A 88 5.00 -0.39 8.70
CA CYS A 88 5.09 0.53 7.57
C CYS A 88 6.50 1.10 7.47
N GLY A 89 6.86 1.54 6.27
CA GLY A 89 8.11 2.22 5.99
C GLY A 89 7.85 3.53 5.26
N ASP A 90 8.61 4.55 5.56
CA ASP A 90 8.40 5.89 5.07
C ASP A 90 9.48 6.39 4.09
N VAL A 91 9.30 7.63 3.62
CA VAL A 91 10.23 8.30 2.69
C VAL A 91 11.55 8.67 3.33
N ASP A 92 11.62 8.81 4.65
CA ASP A 92 12.83 9.18 5.39
C ASP A 92 13.70 7.95 5.70
N GLY A 93 13.12 6.74 5.59
CA GLY A 93 13.80 5.46 5.78
C GLY A 93 13.51 4.82 7.12
N ASP A 94 12.56 5.38 7.86
CA ASP A 94 12.11 4.82 9.11
C ASP A 94 11.11 3.69 8.88
N VAL A 95 11.16 2.70 9.77
CA VAL A 95 10.24 1.57 9.79
C VAL A 95 9.55 1.53 11.15
N TYR A 96 8.23 1.51 11.13
CA TYR A 96 7.39 1.50 12.32
C TYR A 96 6.60 0.21 12.42
N ALA A 97 6.28 -0.19 13.63
CA ALA A 97 5.26 -1.20 13.90
C ALA A 97 4.21 -0.66 14.86
N PHE A 98 2.95 -0.93 14.53
CA PHE A 98 1.78 -0.53 15.32
C PHE A 98 0.91 -1.73 15.63
N SER A 99 0.35 -1.79 16.84
CA SER A 99 -0.84 -2.60 17.10
C SER A 99 -2.08 -1.79 16.75
N TYR A 100 -3.08 -2.43 16.15
CA TYR A 100 -4.35 -1.80 15.82
C TYR A 100 -5.51 -2.56 16.44
N SER A 101 -6.58 -1.82 16.78
CA SER A 101 -7.79 -2.36 17.41
C SER A 101 -9.03 -1.60 16.90
N CYS A 102 -10.18 -2.27 16.91
CA CYS A 102 -11.47 -1.61 16.69
C CYS A 102 -11.94 -0.81 17.92
N THR A 103 -11.28 -0.94 19.06
CA THR A 103 -11.57 -0.15 20.26
C THR A 103 -10.89 1.22 20.14
N GLU A 104 -11.67 2.28 20.34
CA GLU A 104 -11.16 3.66 20.21
C GLU A 104 -10.02 3.93 21.20
N GLY A 105 -8.90 4.50 20.69
CA GLY A 105 -7.73 4.84 21.50
C GLY A 105 -6.77 3.68 21.80
N GLU A 106 -6.98 2.48 21.27
CA GLU A 106 -6.12 1.31 21.50
C GLU A 106 -5.04 1.09 20.42
N ASN A 107 -5.01 1.90 19.36
CA ASN A 107 -3.89 1.85 18.42
C ASN A 107 -2.62 2.35 19.12
N ARG A 108 -1.53 1.57 19.06
CA ARG A 108 -0.27 1.89 19.74
C ARG A 108 0.91 1.64 18.83
N GLU A 109 1.85 2.56 18.82
CA GLU A 109 3.18 2.29 18.31
C GLU A 109 3.88 1.28 19.21
N LEU A 110 4.40 0.21 18.64
CA LEU A 110 5.15 -0.81 19.34
C LEU A 110 6.63 -0.48 19.35
N TRP A 111 7.14 -0.05 18.20
CA TRP A 111 8.52 0.39 18.02
C TRP A 111 8.68 1.14 16.70
N SER A 112 9.77 1.92 16.63
CA SER A 112 10.29 2.54 15.42
C SER A 112 11.77 2.20 15.24
N SER A 113 12.25 2.23 14.00
CA SER A 113 13.60 1.78 13.63
C SER A 113 14.14 2.59 12.47
N GLY A 114 15.07 3.52 12.75
CA GLY A 114 15.72 4.41 11.78
C GLY A 114 17.01 3.81 11.20
N HIS A 115 16.97 2.61 10.63
CA HIS A 115 18.19 1.93 10.15
C HIS A 115 18.51 2.14 8.67
N HIS A 116 17.55 2.57 7.86
CA HIS A 116 17.81 2.93 6.48
C HIS A 116 18.32 4.38 6.37
N LEU A 117 19.21 4.62 5.42
CA LEU A 117 19.77 5.95 5.15
C LEU A 117 18.99 6.73 4.10
N LYS A 118 18.01 6.11 3.48
CA LYS A 118 17.12 6.66 2.46
C LYS A 118 15.77 5.96 2.54
N SER A 119 14.80 6.50 1.81
CA SER A 119 13.44 5.99 1.70
C SER A 119 13.34 4.47 1.77
N CYS A 120 12.56 3.97 2.71
CA CYS A 120 12.12 2.59 2.76
C CYS A 120 11.09 2.37 1.65
N ARG A 121 11.32 1.37 0.78
CA ARG A 121 10.50 1.12 -0.40
C ARG A 121 9.48 0.02 -0.21
N GLN A 122 9.88 -1.05 0.50
CA GLN A 122 8.96 -2.14 0.80
C GLN A 122 9.31 -2.83 2.12
N VAL A 123 8.27 -3.23 2.86
CA VAL A 123 8.37 -4.07 4.07
C VAL A 123 7.51 -5.32 3.91
N ARG A 124 7.98 -6.47 4.42
CA ARG A 124 7.22 -7.74 4.39
C ARG A 124 7.50 -8.56 5.64
N PHE A 125 6.44 -9.05 6.28
CA PHE A 125 6.55 -10.04 7.37
C PHE A 125 6.84 -11.43 6.82
N THR A 126 7.63 -12.21 7.56
CA THR A 126 7.73 -13.66 7.33
C THR A 126 6.41 -14.36 7.64
N ALA A 127 6.21 -15.56 7.09
CA ALA A 127 4.96 -16.31 7.26
C ALA A 127 4.66 -16.70 8.71
N ASP A 128 5.70 -16.86 9.54
CA ASP A 128 5.61 -17.07 10.99
C ASP A 128 5.36 -15.77 11.78
N GLY A 129 5.59 -14.60 11.16
CA GLY A 129 5.46 -13.29 11.78
C GLY A 129 6.61 -12.91 12.72
N GLU A 130 7.66 -13.73 12.84
CA GLU A 130 8.77 -13.44 13.77
C GLU A 130 9.72 -12.35 13.24
N LYS A 131 9.82 -12.22 11.91
CA LYS A 131 10.76 -11.32 11.24
C LYS A 131 10.07 -10.40 10.28
N LEU A 132 10.62 -9.20 10.14
CA LEU A 132 10.25 -8.22 9.14
C LEU A 132 11.46 -7.97 8.22
N TYR A 133 11.23 -8.02 6.92
CA TYR A 133 12.23 -7.59 5.94
C TYR A 133 11.87 -6.22 5.41
N SER A 134 12.90 -5.38 5.21
CA SER A 134 12.76 -4.07 4.58
C SER A 134 13.83 -3.86 3.53
N VAL A 135 13.47 -3.12 2.47
CA VAL A 135 14.37 -2.71 1.38
C VAL A 135 14.26 -1.22 1.13
N SER A 136 15.35 -0.62 0.67
CA SER A 136 15.44 0.83 0.57
C SER A 136 16.22 1.30 -0.67
N ARG A 137 16.04 2.59 -0.99
CA ARG A 137 16.88 3.31 -1.95
C ARG A 137 18.34 3.40 -1.53
N ASP A 138 18.69 3.09 -0.28
CA ASP A 138 20.08 2.97 0.19
C ASP A 138 20.78 1.69 -0.29
N LYS A 139 20.08 0.84 -1.07
CA LYS A 139 20.57 -0.42 -1.64
C LYS A 139 20.82 -1.52 -0.62
N ALA A 140 20.22 -1.40 0.56
CA ALA A 140 20.33 -2.39 1.63
C ALA A 140 19.05 -3.23 1.75
N VAL A 141 19.24 -4.47 2.19
CA VAL A 141 18.19 -5.36 2.68
C VAL A 141 18.39 -5.54 4.17
N HIS A 142 17.38 -5.22 4.95
CA HIS A 142 17.38 -5.39 6.42
C HIS A 142 16.42 -6.50 6.82
N GLN A 143 16.77 -7.16 7.91
CA GLN A 143 15.93 -8.12 8.61
C GLN A 143 15.82 -7.65 10.07
N LEU A 144 14.62 -7.41 10.54
CA LEU A 144 14.30 -6.96 11.89
C LEU A 144 13.56 -8.06 12.65
N ASP A 145 13.78 -8.10 13.96
CA ASP A 145 12.96 -8.85 14.90
C ASP A 145 11.65 -8.08 15.15
N VAL A 146 10.52 -8.74 14.98
CA VAL A 146 9.21 -8.07 15.05
C VAL A 146 8.83 -7.68 16.48
N GLU A 147 9.25 -8.43 17.48
CA GLU A 147 8.89 -8.12 18.87
C GLU A 147 9.68 -6.93 19.42
N ARG A 148 10.95 -6.81 19.02
CA ARG A 148 11.87 -5.83 19.58
C ARG A 148 12.16 -4.66 18.66
N GLY A 149 11.82 -4.74 17.38
CA GLY A 149 12.18 -3.74 16.37
C GLY A 149 13.69 -3.68 16.10
N GLN A 150 14.45 -4.67 16.54
CA GLN A 150 15.91 -4.66 16.43
C GLN A 150 16.37 -5.23 15.10
N LEU A 151 17.40 -4.60 14.54
CA LEU A 151 18.07 -5.07 13.33
C LEU A 151 18.83 -6.36 13.62
N VAL A 152 18.44 -7.47 12.97
CA VAL A 152 19.08 -8.79 13.09
C VAL A 152 20.14 -8.97 12.04
N THR A 153 19.84 -8.65 10.80
CA THR A 153 20.76 -8.82 9.65
C THR A 153 20.66 -7.63 8.72
N ARG A 154 21.81 -7.20 8.20
CA ARG A 154 21.90 -6.14 7.19
C ARG A 154 22.79 -6.62 6.04
N ILE A 155 22.26 -6.53 4.82
CA ILE A 155 23.05 -6.71 3.59
C ILE A 155 23.20 -5.32 2.96
N ARG A 156 24.39 -4.70 3.14
CA ARG A 156 24.72 -3.40 2.54
C ARG A 156 25.14 -3.57 1.09
N GLY A 157 24.75 -2.64 0.22
CA GLY A 157 25.13 -2.71 -1.19
C GLY A 157 24.63 -3.98 -1.87
N ALA A 158 23.47 -4.49 -1.44
CA ALA A 158 22.87 -5.69 -2.01
C ALA A 158 22.67 -5.58 -3.52
N HIS A 159 22.40 -4.39 -4.02
CA HIS A 159 22.22 -4.09 -5.43
C HIS A 159 23.15 -2.96 -5.92
N GLY A 160 23.36 -2.89 -7.22
CA GLY A 160 24.07 -1.78 -7.89
C GLY A 160 23.23 -0.50 -7.97
N ALA A 161 21.91 -0.63 -8.05
CA ALA A 161 20.93 0.44 -8.07
C ALA A 161 20.04 0.41 -6.80
N PRO A 162 19.25 1.47 -6.50
CA PRO A 162 18.24 1.44 -5.42
C PRO A 162 17.31 0.24 -5.54
N ILE A 163 16.93 -0.36 -4.40
CA ILE A 163 15.99 -1.48 -4.39
C ILE A 163 14.59 -0.93 -4.35
N ASN A 164 13.72 -1.46 -5.20
CA ASN A 164 12.34 -1.02 -5.33
C ASN A 164 11.33 -2.06 -4.87
N SER A 165 11.56 -3.35 -5.15
CA SER A 165 10.61 -4.41 -4.86
C SER A 165 11.21 -5.56 -4.04
N LEU A 166 10.36 -6.17 -3.19
CA LEU A 166 10.70 -7.21 -2.22
C LEU A 166 9.62 -8.29 -2.19
N LEU A 167 10.01 -9.54 -2.36
CA LEU A 167 9.13 -10.69 -2.19
C LEU A 167 9.78 -11.73 -1.28
N LEU A 168 9.05 -12.21 -0.29
CA LEU A 168 9.45 -13.40 0.47
C LEU A 168 8.97 -14.66 -0.27
N VAL A 169 9.92 -15.34 -0.89
CA VAL A 169 9.65 -16.62 -1.59
C VAL A 169 9.43 -17.75 -0.57
N ASP A 170 10.24 -17.75 0.49
CA ASP A 170 10.18 -18.67 1.60
C ASP A 170 10.75 -18.02 2.86
N GLU A 171 10.70 -18.67 4.02
CA GLU A 171 11.22 -18.15 5.30
C GLU A 171 12.65 -17.60 5.22
N ASN A 172 13.49 -18.21 4.38
CA ASN A 172 14.89 -17.83 4.22
C ASN A 172 15.28 -17.47 2.78
N VAL A 173 14.33 -17.37 1.86
CA VAL A 173 14.58 -17.03 0.47
C VAL A 173 13.81 -15.77 0.11
N VAL A 174 14.55 -14.74 -0.25
CA VAL A 174 14.03 -13.41 -0.57
C VAL A 174 14.38 -13.05 -2.01
N ALA A 175 13.43 -12.52 -2.76
CA ALA A 175 13.66 -11.92 -4.08
C ALA A 175 13.57 -10.40 -3.97
N THR A 176 14.49 -9.70 -4.65
CA THR A 176 14.54 -8.23 -4.68
C THR A 176 14.76 -7.75 -6.10
N GLY A 177 14.08 -6.68 -6.47
CA GLY A 177 14.24 -5.98 -7.74
C GLY A 177 14.74 -4.56 -7.54
N ASP A 178 15.63 -4.10 -8.43
CA ASP A 178 16.19 -2.76 -8.34
C ASP A 178 15.73 -1.82 -9.47
N ASP A 179 16.06 -0.54 -9.32
CA ASP A 179 15.76 0.52 -10.30
C ASP A 179 16.52 0.34 -11.63
N GLY A 180 17.51 -0.54 -11.68
CA GLY A 180 18.28 -0.85 -12.89
C GLY A 180 17.81 -2.10 -13.63
N GLY A 181 16.68 -2.71 -13.22
CA GLY A 181 16.13 -3.91 -13.86
C GLY A 181 16.82 -5.23 -13.45
N THR A 182 17.54 -5.23 -12.33
CA THR A 182 18.23 -6.43 -11.83
C THR A 182 17.36 -7.16 -10.80
N LEU A 183 17.07 -8.43 -11.05
CA LEU A 183 16.45 -9.34 -10.11
C LEU A 183 17.51 -10.14 -9.38
N LYS A 184 17.50 -10.08 -8.04
CA LYS A 184 18.33 -10.96 -7.20
C LYS A 184 17.45 -11.83 -6.30
N VAL A 185 17.90 -13.07 -6.09
CA VAL A 185 17.31 -13.98 -5.11
C VAL A 185 18.36 -14.34 -4.08
N TRP A 186 18.03 -14.20 -2.81
CA TRP A 186 18.95 -14.33 -1.67
C TRP A 186 18.64 -15.57 -0.84
N ASP A 187 19.67 -16.27 -0.34
CA ASP A 187 19.55 -17.16 0.81
C ASP A 187 19.98 -16.37 2.06
N MET A 188 18.99 -15.94 2.84
CA MET A 188 19.20 -15.06 4.00
C MET A 188 19.99 -15.73 5.13
N ARG A 189 20.04 -17.06 5.19
CA ARG A 189 20.90 -17.79 6.15
C ARG A 189 22.38 -17.62 5.84
N LYS A 190 22.70 -17.41 4.55
CA LYS A 190 24.07 -17.26 4.07
C LYS A 190 24.42 -15.81 3.77
N GLY A 191 23.42 -14.93 3.67
CA GLY A 191 23.63 -13.56 3.26
C GLY A 191 24.18 -13.40 1.82
N THR A 192 23.94 -14.41 0.95
CA THR A 192 24.49 -14.44 -0.41
C THR A 192 23.37 -14.55 -1.44
N ALA A 193 23.56 -13.87 -2.57
CA ALA A 193 22.68 -14.03 -3.72
C ALA A 193 22.87 -15.41 -4.35
N ILE A 194 21.79 -16.14 -4.52
CA ILE A 194 21.73 -17.44 -5.23
C ILE A 194 21.37 -17.28 -6.71
N MET A 195 20.81 -16.11 -7.07
CA MET A 195 20.50 -15.72 -8.43
C MET A 195 20.70 -14.21 -8.55
N ASP A 196 21.33 -13.76 -9.63
CA ASP A 196 21.61 -12.35 -9.97
C ASP A 196 21.48 -12.22 -11.48
N LEU A 197 20.37 -11.66 -11.95
CA LEU A 197 20.01 -11.61 -13.36
C LEU A 197 19.47 -10.23 -13.73
N LYS A 198 20.04 -9.62 -14.76
CA LYS A 198 19.56 -8.39 -15.35
C LYS A 198 19.02 -8.66 -16.75
N HIS A 199 17.71 -8.50 -16.90
CA HIS A 199 17.03 -8.68 -18.20
C HIS A 199 16.05 -7.55 -18.50
N HIS A 200 15.58 -6.82 -17.49
CA HIS A 200 14.79 -5.61 -17.68
C HIS A 200 15.69 -4.43 -17.98
N GLU A 201 15.14 -3.47 -18.74
CA GLU A 201 15.84 -2.22 -19.12
C GLU A 201 15.56 -1.09 -18.14
N ASP A 202 14.48 -1.21 -17.33
CA ASP A 202 14.06 -0.22 -16.34
C ASP A 202 13.71 -0.91 -15.01
N TYR A 203 13.29 -0.12 -14.01
CA TYR A 203 13.02 -0.59 -12.64
C TYR A 203 12.07 -1.78 -12.60
N ILE A 204 12.28 -2.67 -11.62
CA ILE A 204 11.36 -3.74 -11.29
C ILE A 204 10.38 -3.20 -10.25
N SER A 205 9.13 -3.02 -10.65
CA SER A 205 8.07 -2.45 -9.82
C SER A 205 7.54 -3.45 -8.80
N ASP A 206 7.30 -4.69 -9.22
CA ASP A 206 6.69 -5.71 -8.37
C ASP A 206 7.15 -7.11 -8.75
N ILE A 207 7.09 -8.04 -7.79
CA ILE A 207 7.53 -9.42 -7.96
C ILE A 207 6.47 -10.34 -7.35
N THR A 208 6.11 -11.40 -8.07
CA THR A 208 5.25 -12.48 -7.53
C THR A 208 5.84 -13.85 -7.83
N VAL A 209 5.39 -14.87 -7.11
CA VAL A 209 5.87 -16.25 -7.27
C VAL A 209 4.70 -17.23 -7.34
N ASP A 210 4.86 -18.31 -8.11
CA ASP A 210 3.88 -19.37 -8.19
C ASP A 210 3.75 -20.15 -6.87
N GLN A 211 2.62 -20.84 -6.67
CA GLN A 211 2.38 -21.64 -5.47
C GLN A 211 3.44 -22.72 -5.23
N ALA A 212 4.06 -23.21 -6.30
CA ALA A 212 5.13 -24.21 -6.22
C ALA A 212 6.51 -23.59 -5.91
N LYS A 213 6.61 -22.27 -5.76
CA LYS A 213 7.83 -21.49 -5.49
C LYS A 213 8.95 -21.78 -6.51
N ARG A 214 8.56 -21.91 -7.79
CA ARG A 214 9.47 -22.28 -8.89
C ARG A 214 9.67 -21.17 -9.89
N ILE A 215 8.61 -20.44 -10.20
CA ILE A 215 8.57 -19.39 -11.21
C ILE A 215 8.32 -18.06 -10.53
N LEU A 216 9.28 -17.15 -10.68
CA LEU A 216 9.11 -15.73 -10.35
C LEU A 216 8.61 -15.00 -11.60
N LEU A 217 7.68 -14.11 -11.38
CA LEU A 217 7.21 -13.13 -12.35
C LEU A 217 7.52 -11.74 -11.83
N THR A 218 8.03 -10.89 -12.71
CA THR A 218 8.34 -9.49 -12.40
C THR A 218 7.53 -8.58 -13.30
N ALA A 219 7.07 -7.46 -12.78
CA ALA A 219 6.60 -6.33 -13.58
C ALA A 219 7.71 -5.27 -13.63
N SER A 220 7.84 -4.57 -14.74
CA SER A 220 8.89 -3.55 -14.92
C SER A 220 8.37 -2.29 -15.61
N GLY A 221 9.01 -1.15 -15.29
CA GLY A 221 8.82 0.13 -15.98
C GLY A 221 9.18 0.08 -17.46
N ASP A 222 9.91 -0.94 -17.92
CA ASP A 222 10.16 -1.17 -19.33
C ASP A 222 8.93 -1.68 -20.11
N GLY A 223 7.75 -1.79 -19.47
CA GLY A 223 6.51 -2.27 -20.08
C GLY A 223 6.45 -3.78 -20.32
N THR A 224 7.40 -4.56 -19.76
CA THR A 224 7.43 -6.02 -19.93
C THR A 224 7.26 -6.78 -18.62
N MET A 225 6.71 -8.00 -18.71
CA MET A 225 6.69 -8.96 -17.63
C MET A 225 7.80 -9.98 -17.82
N GLY A 226 8.67 -10.12 -16.81
CA GLY A 226 9.76 -11.10 -16.81
C GLY A 226 9.36 -12.43 -16.18
N VAL A 227 9.89 -13.52 -16.69
CA VAL A 227 9.68 -14.88 -16.19
C VAL A 227 11.01 -15.52 -15.83
N PHE A 228 11.18 -15.90 -14.58
CA PHE A 228 12.42 -16.43 -14.04
C PHE A 228 12.19 -17.76 -13.32
N ASN A 229 13.09 -18.71 -13.50
CA ASN A 229 12.98 -20.02 -12.84
C ASN A 229 13.98 -20.10 -11.68
N ILE A 230 13.46 -20.07 -10.45
CA ILE A 230 14.26 -20.09 -9.22
C ILE A 230 15.06 -21.40 -9.12
N LYS A 231 14.41 -22.53 -9.35
CA LYS A 231 15.04 -23.85 -9.21
C LYS A 231 16.20 -24.05 -10.20
N ARG A 232 16.02 -23.56 -11.44
CA ARG A 232 17.04 -23.63 -12.50
C ARG A 232 18.00 -22.45 -12.48
N ARG A 233 17.73 -21.40 -11.67
CA ARG A 233 18.49 -20.17 -11.54
C ARG A 233 18.73 -19.50 -12.88
N ARG A 234 17.69 -19.37 -13.68
CA ARG A 234 17.78 -18.81 -15.02
C ARG A 234 16.57 -17.98 -15.39
N PHE A 235 16.81 -17.08 -16.30
CA PHE A 235 15.77 -16.38 -17.03
C PHE A 235 15.10 -17.32 -18.05
N GLU A 236 13.79 -17.19 -18.24
CA GLU A 236 13.02 -17.97 -19.23
C GLU A 236 12.60 -17.09 -20.41
N LEU A 237 11.92 -15.95 -20.16
CA LEU A 237 11.50 -15.01 -21.21
C LEU A 237 11.04 -13.66 -20.63
N LEU A 238 11.00 -12.61 -21.50
CA LEU A 238 10.18 -11.43 -21.32
C LEU A 238 8.89 -11.53 -22.13
N SER A 239 7.81 -10.90 -21.67
CA SER A 239 6.59 -10.73 -22.45
C SER A 239 6.81 -9.76 -23.60
N GLU A 240 5.86 -9.70 -24.54
CA GLU A 240 5.75 -8.56 -25.44
C GLU A 240 5.57 -7.27 -24.65
N TYR A 241 6.09 -6.18 -25.21
CA TYR A 241 5.93 -4.82 -24.68
C TYR A 241 4.46 -4.44 -24.59
N GLN A 242 4.08 -3.84 -23.47
CA GLN A 242 2.76 -3.29 -23.22
C GLN A 242 2.85 -1.75 -23.18
N SER A 243 1.74 -1.07 -23.48
CA SER A 243 1.67 0.38 -23.35
C SER A 243 1.77 0.79 -21.88
N GLY A 244 2.68 1.71 -21.59
CA GLY A 244 2.98 2.19 -20.25
C GLY A 244 3.77 1.21 -19.40
N ASP A 245 4.25 1.71 -18.26
CA ASP A 245 4.99 0.94 -17.28
C ASP A 245 4.09 -0.13 -16.66
N LEU A 246 4.62 -1.33 -16.45
CA LEU A 246 3.94 -2.30 -15.60
C LEU A 246 4.30 -2.02 -14.15
N THR A 247 3.28 -1.73 -13.34
CA THR A 247 3.42 -1.23 -11.97
C THR A 247 3.26 -2.32 -10.92
N SER A 248 2.47 -3.36 -11.22
CA SER A 248 2.23 -4.47 -10.31
C SER A 248 1.94 -5.77 -11.04
N VAL A 249 2.16 -6.92 -10.36
CA VAL A 249 1.89 -8.25 -10.90
C VAL A 249 1.26 -9.16 -9.85
N ALA A 250 0.18 -9.85 -10.21
CA ALA A 250 -0.49 -10.76 -9.29
C ALA A 250 -1.00 -12.04 -9.99
N LEU A 251 -1.13 -13.12 -9.21
CA LEU A 251 -1.69 -14.38 -9.67
C LEU A 251 -3.17 -14.47 -9.31
N MET A 252 -4.00 -14.80 -10.30
CA MET A 252 -5.45 -14.91 -10.18
C MET A 252 -5.95 -16.24 -10.72
N LYS A 253 -7.23 -16.56 -10.46
CA LYS A 253 -7.88 -17.79 -10.96
C LYS A 253 -7.10 -19.07 -10.59
N ARG A 254 -6.68 -19.17 -9.30
CA ARG A 254 -5.87 -20.29 -8.79
C ARG A 254 -4.56 -20.46 -9.57
N GLY A 255 -3.89 -19.36 -9.84
CA GLY A 255 -2.62 -19.34 -10.58
C GLY A 255 -2.74 -19.62 -12.09
N LYS A 256 -3.97 -19.64 -12.67
CA LYS A 256 -4.15 -19.86 -14.12
C LYS A 256 -4.03 -18.56 -14.93
N LYS A 257 -4.15 -17.41 -14.28
CA LYS A 257 -4.03 -16.08 -14.88
C LYS A 257 -3.00 -15.28 -14.13
N VAL A 258 -2.22 -14.51 -14.88
CA VAL A 258 -1.36 -13.46 -14.36
C VAL A 258 -1.98 -12.14 -14.77
N VAL A 259 -2.06 -11.21 -13.85
CA VAL A 259 -2.56 -9.85 -14.08
C VAL A 259 -1.47 -8.85 -13.77
N CYS A 260 -1.26 -7.89 -14.65
CA CYS A 260 -0.34 -6.79 -14.46
C CYS A 260 -1.13 -5.47 -14.51
N GLY A 261 -0.87 -4.58 -13.55
CA GLY A 261 -1.33 -3.21 -13.58
C GLY A 261 -0.42 -2.35 -14.46
N SER A 262 -0.95 -1.26 -14.98
CA SER A 262 -0.19 -0.34 -15.82
C SER A 262 -0.38 1.11 -15.35
N SER A 263 0.64 1.93 -15.59
CA SER A 263 0.61 3.38 -15.37
C SER A 263 -0.46 4.11 -16.20
N GLU A 264 -1.03 3.46 -17.21
CA GLU A 264 -2.12 3.99 -18.04
C GLU A 264 -3.53 3.50 -17.62
N GLY A 265 -3.68 2.97 -16.40
CA GLY A 265 -4.98 2.51 -15.89
C GLY A 265 -5.51 1.23 -16.55
N THR A 266 -4.66 0.45 -17.21
CA THR A 266 -5.04 -0.81 -17.88
C THR A 266 -4.53 -2.01 -17.12
N ILE A 267 -5.37 -3.03 -16.95
CA ILE A 267 -5.00 -4.35 -16.46
C ILE A 267 -4.72 -5.26 -17.65
N TYR A 268 -3.49 -5.73 -17.77
CA TYR A 268 -3.09 -6.75 -18.73
C TYR A 268 -3.22 -8.13 -18.14
N ILE A 269 -3.79 -9.07 -18.90
CA ILE A 269 -4.11 -10.42 -18.45
C ILE A 269 -3.36 -11.42 -19.31
N PHE A 270 -2.52 -12.24 -18.68
CA PHE A 270 -1.79 -13.33 -19.34
C PHE A 270 -2.33 -14.67 -18.93
N ASN A 271 -2.19 -15.68 -19.79
CA ASN A 271 -2.40 -17.06 -19.42
C ASN A 271 -1.16 -17.63 -18.73
N TRP A 272 -1.35 -18.44 -17.70
CA TRP A 272 -0.26 -19.25 -17.17
C TRP A 272 0.30 -20.16 -18.29
N ASN A 273 1.61 -20.18 -18.46
CA ASN A 273 2.36 -20.78 -19.57
C ASN A 273 2.19 -20.10 -20.94
N GLY A 274 1.45 -19.01 -21.04
CA GLY A 274 1.36 -18.15 -22.23
C GLY A 274 1.86 -16.74 -21.93
N PHE A 275 3.04 -16.64 -21.33
CA PHE A 275 3.60 -15.40 -20.78
C PHE A 275 4.07 -14.41 -21.84
N GLY A 276 4.27 -14.87 -23.11
CA GLY A 276 4.80 -14.01 -24.16
C GLY A 276 3.84 -12.92 -24.59
N ALA A 277 2.53 -13.22 -24.68
CA ALA A 277 1.52 -12.28 -25.16
C ALA A 277 0.33 -12.19 -24.20
N THR A 278 -0.32 -11.03 -24.15
CA THR A 278 -1.55 -10.82 -23.39
C THR A 278 -2.70 -11.63 -23.97
N SER A 279 -3.46 -12.29 -23.10
CA SER A 279 -4.69 -13.01 -23.48
C SER A 279 -5.92 -12.12 -23.49
N ASP A 280 -5.90 -11.03 -22.72
CA ASP A 280 -6.98 -10.05 -22.60
C ASP A 280 -6.44 -8.78 -21.93
N ARG A 281 -7.19 -7.68 -22.04
CA ARG A 281 -6.90 -6.40 -21.38
C ARG A 281 -8.18 -5.77 -20.88
N PHE A 282 -8.07 -5.07 -19.75
CA PHE A 282 -9.20 -4.40 -19.15
C PHE A 282 -8.79 -2.98 -18.73
N ALA A 283 -9.17 -1.98 -19.52
CA ALA A 283 -8.97 -0.59 -19.16
C ALA A 283 -9.97 -0.19 -18.07
N LEU A 284 -9.47 0.36 -16.98
CA LEU A 284 -10.26 0.98 -15.92
C LEU A 284 -10.40 2.49 -16.21
N LYS A 285 -11.48 3.10 -15.72
CA LYS A 285 -11.56 4.56 -15.61
C LYS A 285 -10.72 4.99 -14.39
N ALA A 286 -9.41 4.95 -14.51
CA ALA A 286 -8.41 5.28 -13.51
C ALA A 286 -7.20 5.86 -14.22
N GLU A 287 -6.47 6.76 -13.57
CA GLU A 287 -5.25 7.34 -14.14
C GLU A 287 -4.15 6.29 -14.24
N SER A 288 -4.02 5.47 -13.21
CA SER A 288 -3.03 4.40 -13.13
C SER A 288 -3.60 3.18 -12.41
N ILE A 289 -2.84 2.09 -12.36
CA ILE A 289 -3.08 0.95 -11.46
C ILE A 289 -1.75 0.67 -10.78
N ASP A 290 -1.50 1.32 -9.65
CA ASP A 290 -0.19 1.26 -8.99
C ASP A 290 0.01 -0.06 -8.25
N GLN A 291 -1.07 -0.63 -7.71
CA GLN A 291 -1.01 -1.95 -7.11
C GLN A 291 -2.27 -2.78 -7.36
N ILE A 292 -2.09 -4.09 -7.48
CA ILE A 292 -3.15 -5.09 -7.54
C ILE A 292 -3.02 -6.04 -6.34
N LEU A 293 -4.06 -6.09 -5.50
CA LEU A 293 -4.14 -7.01 -4.37
C LEU A 293 -5.25 -8.06 -4.59
N PRO A 294 -4.93 -9.35 -4.78
CA PRO A 294 -5.92 -10.41 -4.86
C PRO A 294 -6.68 -10.60 -3.53
N ILE A 295 -8.01 -10.56 -3.58
CA ILE A 295 -8.88 -10.83 -2.42
C ILE A 295 -9.43 -12.24 -2.50
N THR A 296 -9.92 -12.64 -3.67
CA THR A 296 -10.38 -14.00 -3.96
C THR A 296 -9.80 -14.50 -5.29
N ASP A 297 -10.13 -15.70 -5.70
CA ASP A 297 -9.76 -16.23 -7.04
C ASP A 297 -10.17 -15.31 -8.19
N SER A 298 -11.20 -14.48 -8.01
CA SER A 298 -11.80 -13.69 -9.07
C SER A 298 -11.88 -12.19 -8.76
N ILE A 299 -11.77 -11.81 -7.50
CA ILE A 299 -11.91 -10.41 -7.05
C ILE A 299 -10.55 -9.92 -6.57
N MET A 300 -10.18 -8.75 -7.03
CA MET A 300 -8.98 -8.02 -6.62
C MET A 300 -9.34 -6.59 -6.27
N CYS A 301 -8.53 -5.96 -5.44
CA CYS A 301 -8.55 -4.51 -5.20
C CYS A 301 -7.40 -3.87 -5.96
N THR A 302 -7.62 -2.69 -6.53
CA THR A 302 -6.61 -1.89 -7.23
C THR A 302 -6.44 -0.55 -6.53
N ALA A 303 -5.20 -0.13 -6.34
CA ALA A 303 -4.81 1.21 -5.95
C ALA A 303 -4.48 2.05 -7.19
N SER A 304 -4.68 3.35 -7.12
CA SER A 304 -4.45 4.26 -8.23
C SER A 304 -3.96 5.63 -7.73
N THR A 305 -3.21 6.34 -8.58
CA THR A 305 -2.78 7.74 -8.33
C THR A 305 -3.95 8.69 -8.14
N ASP A 306 -5.13 8.37 -8.69
CA ASP A 306 -6.37 9.15 -8.46
C ASP A 306 -6.94 9.02 -7.03
N GLY A 307 -6.24 8.29 -6.15
CA GLY A 307 -6.60 8.10 -4.75
C GLY A 307 -7.75 7.11 -4.51
N TYR A 308 -8.31 6.44 -5.52
CA TYR A 308 -9.39 5.49 -5.33
C TYR A 308 -8.90 4.05 -5.20
N ILE A 309 -9.53 3.33 -4.27
CA ILE A 309 -9.42 1.87 -4.15
C ILE A 309 -10.64 1.25 -4.80
N ARG A 310 -10.44 0.49 -5.88
CA ARG A 310 -11.52 -0.14 -6.64
C ARG A 310 -11.51 -1.65 -6.45
N ALA A 311 -12.71 -2.22 -6.24
CA ALA A 311 -12.91 -3.67 -6.31
C ALA A 311 -13.23 -4.05 -7.76
N VAL A 312 -12.45 -4.98 -8.30
CA VAL A 312 -12.51 -5.43 -9.68
C VAL A 312 -12.70 -6.94 -9.73
N ASN A 313 -13.63 -7.41 -10.55
CA ASN A 313 -13.79 -8.83 -10.86
C ASN A 313 -13.10 -9.16 -12.17
N LEU A 314 -12.34 -10.25 -12.13
CA LEU A 314 -11.68 -10.81 -13.30
C LEU A 314 -12.53 -11.95 -13.90
N LEU A 315 -12.84 -11.85 -15.19
CA LEU A 315 -13.59 -12.83 -15.98
C LEU A 315 -14.93 -13.25 -15.33
N PRO A 316 -15.99 -12.43 -15.51
CA PRO A 316 -16.07 -11.27 -16.43
C PRO A 316 -15.37 -10.03 -15.89
N ASN A 317 -14.62 -9.31 -16.74
CA ASN A 317 -13.91 -8.11 -16.37
C ASN A 317 -14.91 -6.99 -16.05
N ARG A 318 -14.95 -6.59 -14.78
CA ARG A 318 -15.93 -5.60 -14.30
C ARG A 318 -15.47 -4.93 -13.01
N VAL A 319 -15.64 -3.63 -12.95
CA VAL A 319 -15.57 -2.90 -11.68
C VAL A 319 -16.81 -3.21 -10.86
N ILE A 320 -16.62 -3.71 -9.63
CA ILE A 320 -17.70 -4.01 -8.68
C ILE A 320 -18.16 -2.72 -8.01
N GLY A 321 -17.20 -1.92 -7.54
CA GLY A 321 -17.42 -0.64 -6.87
C GLY A 321 -16.16 -0.06 -6.27
N CYS A 322 -16.33 1.03 -5.51
CA CYS A 322 -15.27 1.68 -4.74
C CYS A 322 -15.26 1.14 -3.30
N ILE A 323 -14.09 0.79 -2.81
CA ILE A 323 -13.86 0.40 -1.41
C ILE A 323 -13.69 1.66 -0.57
N GLY A 324 -12.83 2.58 -1.03
CA GLY A 324 -12.47 3.79 -0.33
C GLY A 324 -11.61 4.71 -1.16
N GLN A 325 -11.23 5.83 -0.55
CA GLN A 325 -10.37 6.81 -1.20
C GLN A 325 -9.44 7.53 -0.21
N HIS A 326 -8.29 7.94 -0.71
CA HIS A 326 -7.45 9.00 -0.19
C HIS A 326 -7.68 10.23 -1.07
N VAL A 327 -8.26 11.27 -0.49
CA VAL A 327 -8.78 12.39 -1.29
C VAL A 327 -7.66 13.18 -1.94
N GLY A 328 -7.53 13.05 -3.26
CA GLY A 328 -6.55 13.81 -4.06
C GLY A 328 -5.10 13.34 -3.92
N GLU A 329 -4.85 12.21 -3.25
CA GLU A 329 -3.49 11.75 -2.99
C GLU A 329 -3.27 10.31 -3.51
N PRO A 330 -2.13 10.05 -4.18
CA PRO A 330 -1.77 8.74 -4.68
C PRO A 330 -1.71 7.68 -3.57
N ILE A 331 -2.18 6.48 -3.90
CA ILE A 331 -2.10 5.32 -2.99
C ILE A 331 -0.89 4.48 -3.38
N GLU A 332 0.06 4.34 -2.46
CA GLU A 332 1.31 3.59 -2.70
C GLU A 332 1.12 2.09 -2.55
N GLU A 333 0.50 1.64 -1.47
CA GLU A 333 0.37 0.22 -1.22
C GLU A 333 -0.95 -0.19 -0.56
N LEU A 334 -1.40 -1.41 -0.90
CA LEU A 334 -2.54 -2.10 -0.31
C LEU A 334 -2.08 -3.41 0.33
N THR A 335 -2.63 -3.72 1.49
CA THR A 335 -2.46 -5.00 2.14
C THR A 335 -3.77 -5.46 2.78
N LYS A 336 -3.88 -6.74 3.15
CA LYS A 336 -5.09 -7.26 3.80
C LYS A 336 -4.74 -7.94 5.11
N SER A 337 -5.65 -7.85 6.09
CA SER A 337 -5.51 -8.51 7.38
C SER A 337 -5.53 -10.04 7.24
N TRP A 338 -4.94 -10.71 8.22
CA TRP A 338 -4.84 -12.17 8.27
C TRP A 338 -6.21 -12.87 8.23
N ASP A 339 -7.24 -12.25 8.84
CA ASP A 339 -8.63 -12.71 8.84
C ASP A 339 -9.42 -12.27 7.58
N SER A 340 -8.77 -11.52 6.68
CA SER A 340 -9.35 -10.94 5.46
C SER A 340 -10.56 -10.02 5.73
N ARG A 341 -10.68 -9.48 6.95
CA ARG A 341 -11.71 -8.52 7.32
C ARG A 341 -11.38 -7.11 6.84
N PHE A 342 -10.11 -6.72 6.98
CA PHE A 342 -9.67 -5.38 6.64
C PHE A 342 -8.74 -5.36 5.43
N LEU A 343 -8.97 -4.39 4.57
CA LEU A 343 -7.99 -3.86 3.63
C LEU A 343 -7.34 -2.65 4.30
N VAL A 344 -6.03 -2.53 4.15
CA VAL A 344 -5.26 -1.38 4.64
C VAL A 344 -4.56 -0.74 3.47
N SER A 345 -4.57 0.58 3.44
CA SER A 345 -3.91 1.40 2.40
C SER A 345 -3.03 2.45 3.03
N CYS A 346 -1.89 2.74 2.41
CA CYS A 346 -1.08 3.91 2.70
C CYS A 346 -1.01 4.81 1.46
N ALA A 347 -0.93 6.11 1.66
CA ALA A 347 -0.94 7.12 0.61
C ALA A 347 -0.12 8.36 0.98
N HIS A 348 0.01 9.27 0.03
CA HIS A 348 0.76 10.52 0.22
C HIS A 348 0.13 11.49 1.22
N ASP A 349 -1.11 11.25 1.67
CA ASP A 349 -1.77 12.02 2.75
C ASP A 349 -1.21 11.73 4.15
N GLN A 350 -0.12 10.94 4.26
CA GLN A 350 0.50 10.50 5.52
C GLN A 350 -0.44 9.66 6.40
N LEU A 351 -1.50 9.10 5.81
CA LEU A 351 -2.48 8.28 6.53
C LEU A 351 -2.38 6.81 6.12
N ILE A 352 -2.50 5.95 7.11
CA ILE A 352 -2.79 4.54 6.92
C ILE A 352 -4.25 4.34 7.28
N LYS A 353 -5.07 3.95 6.31
CA LYS A 353 -6.53 3.80 6.46
C LYS A 353 -6.95 2.34 6.42
N PHE A 354 -7.97 2.04 7.21
CA PHE A 354 -8.57 0.70 7.31
C PHE A 354 -9.95 0.68 6.67
N TRP A 355 -10.24 -0.33 5.86
CA TRP A 355 -11.47 -0.51 5.11
C TRP A 355 -12.06 -1.89 5.38
N ASP A 356 -13.30 -1.98 5.82
CA ASP A 356 -13.97 -3.28 6.02
C ASP A 356 -14.33 -3.90 4.66
N ILE A 357 -13.70 -5.02 4.34
CA ILE A 357 -13.94 -5.79 3.11
C ILE A 357 -14.60 -7.15 3.36
N SER A 358 -15.10 -7.41 4.57
CA SER A 358 -15.70 -8.69 4.97
C SER A 358 -16.83 -9.17 4.05
N SER A 359 -17.56 -8.24 3.43
CA SER A 359 -18.63 -8.54 2.48
C SER A 359 -18.14 -8.84 1.06
N LEU A 360 -16.92 -8.42 0.71
CA LEU A 360 -16.41 -8.47 -0.65
C LEU A 360 -16.23 -9.89 -1.20
N PRO A 361 -15.70 -10.88 -0.44
CA PRO A 361 -15.55 -12.25 -0.92
C PRO A 361 -16.86 -12.92 -1.32
N ASN A 362 -17.98 -12.51 -0.69
CA ASN A 362 -19.31 -13.07 -0.95
C ASN A 362 -20.05 -12.36 -2.10
N THR A 363 -19.41 -11.38 -2.74
CA THR A 363 -20.02 -10.62 -3.83
C THR A 363 -20.06 -11.47 -5.09
N THR A 364 -21.26 -11.78 -5.59
CA THR A 364 -21.44 -12.49 -6.85
C THR A 364 -21.61 -11.52 -8.01
N VAL A 365 -20.81 -11.68 -9.06
CA VAL A 365 -20.90 -10.90 -10.28
C VAL A 365 -21.64 -11.73 -11.33
N ASN A 366 -22.92 -11.39 -11.59
CA ASN A 366 -23.71 -12.11 -12.60
C ASN A 366 -23.18 -11.79 -14.01
N GLU A 367 -22.89 -12.81 -14.80
CA GLU A 367 -22.40 -12.73 -16.18
C GLU A 367 -23.43 -12.07 -17.14
N TYR A 368 -24.71 -12.16 -16.82
CA TYR A 368 -25.82 -11.75 -17.69
C TYR A 368 -26.77 -10.74 -17.06
N ARG A 369 -26.37 -9.51 -16.80
CA ARG A 369 -27.30 -8.39 -16.74
C ARG A 369 -27.03 -7.43 -17.90
N LYS A 370 -27.87 -7.45 -18.96
CA LYS A 370 -28.01 -6.34 -19.91
C LYS A 370 -28.21 -5.08 -19.07
N ARG A 371 -27.24 -4.17 -19.11
CA ARG A 371 -27.34 -2.88 -18.42
C ARG A 371 -28.59 -2.15 -18.89
N LYS A 372 -29.57 -1.92 -18.02
CA LYS A 372 -30.38 -0.72 -18.14
C LYS A 372 -29.43 0.43 -17.80
N LYS A 373 -29.25 1.36 -18.76
CA LYS A 373 -28.54 2.62 -18.53
C LYS A 373 -29.13 3.26 -17.26
N LYS A 374 -28.38 3.25 -16.17
CA LYS A 374 -28.59 4.07 -14.99
C LYS A 374 -27.30 4.83 -14.77
N ASN A 375 -27.42 6.14 -14.64
CA ASN A 375 -26.37 7.14 -14.51
C ASN A 375 -25.17 6.68 -13.67
N GLY A 376 -23.99 7.00 -14.17
CA GLY A 376 -22.72 6.40 -13.94
C GLY A 376 -22.03 6.66 -12.62
N ARG A 377 -22.70 6.77 -11.47
CA ARG A 377 -22.03 6.89 -10.17
C ARG A 377 -21.51 5.52 -9.71
N MET A 378 -20.22 5.43 -9.42
CA MET A 378 -19.60 4.22 -8.87
C MET A 378 -20.22 3.91 -7.50
N LYS A 379 -20.68 2.66 -7.32
CA LYS A 379 -21.32 2.25 -6.06
C LYS A 379 -20.26 2.14 -4.96
N SER A 380 -20.45 2.84 -3.85
CA SER A 380 -19.63 2.65 -2.65
C SER A 380 -19.90 1.28 -2.02
N LEU A 381 -18.86 0.60 -1.61
CA LEU A 381 -18.89 -0.72 -0.97
C LEU A 381 -18.63 -0.64 0.54
N THR A 382 -18.16 0.50 1.03
CA THR A 382 -17.90 0.72 2.45
C THR A 382 -18.55 2.01 2.93
N LYS A 383 -18.83 2.10 4.24
CA LYS A 383 -19.40 3.30 4.85
C LYS A 383 -18.44 4.50 4.82
N LYS A 384 -17.12 4.24 4.90
CA LYS A 384 -16.08 5.28 4.87
C LYS A 384 -15.92 5.96 3.51
N ALA A 385 -16.33 5.32 2.41
CA ALA A 385 -16.29 5.93 1.08
C ALA A 385 -17.32 7.06 0.88
N HIS A 386 -18.19 7.31 1.86
CA HIS A 386 -19.09 8.45 1.93
C HIS A 386 -18.50 9.52 2.83
N GLY A 387 -17.38 10.14 2.43
CA GLY A 387 -16.95 11.41 3.02
C GLY A 387 -17.88 12.54 2.56
N ASP A 388 -18.15 13.48 3.46
CA ASP A 388 -19.08 14.62 3.32
C ASP A 388 -18.71 15.66 2.23
N ASN A 389 -18.23 15.25 1.07
CA ASN A 389 -17.91 16.17 -0.01
C ASN A 389 -18.72 15.84 -1.30
N ASP A 390 -19.99 16.22 -1.26
CA ASP A 390 -20.89 16.29 -2.43
C ASP A 390 -20.49 17.42 -3.43
N PHE A 391 -19.32 18.08 -3.21
CA PHE A 391 -18.92 19.26 -4.00
C PHE A 391 -18.47 18.90 -5.43
N PHE A 392 -17.95 17.69 -5.67
CA PHE A 392 -17.49 17.28 -7.01
C PHE A 392 -18.50 16.49 -7.84
N SER A 393 -19.67 16.19 -7.30
CA SER A 393 -20.71 15.48 -8.07
C SER A 393 -21.28 16.30 -9.24
N GLY A 394 -21.16 17.62 -9.19
CA GLY A 394 -21.62 18.52 -10.25
C GLY A 394 -20.69 18.68 -11.46
N LEU A 395 -19.37 18.43 -11.28
CA LEU A 395 -18.38 18.62 -12.35
C LEU A 395 -18.35 17.47 -13.37
N VAL A 396 -18.83 16.29 -12.98
CA VAL A 396 -18.89 15.12 -13.89
C VAL A 396 -20.13 15.18 -14.78
N GLU A 397 -21.18 15.90 -14.37
CA GLU A 397 -22.41 16.04 -15.17
C GLU A 397 -22.27 17.03 -16.35
N GLU A 398 -21.33 18.00 -16.26
CA GLU A 398 -21.16 18.98 -17.36
C GLU A 398 -20.31 18.45 -18.53
N THR A 399 -19.41 17.48 -18.29
CA THR A 399 -18.63 16.86 -19.37
C THR A 399 -19.41 15.79 -20.12
N GLU A 400 -20.35 15.08 -19.47
CA GLU A 400 -21.18 14.07 -20.12
C GLU A 400 -22.33 14.71 -20.95
N LYS A 401 -22.75 15.97 -20.68
CA LYS A 401 -23.73 16.67 -21.47
C LYS A 401 -23.17 17.19 -22.77
N LYS A 402 -21.88 17.56 -22.83
CA LYS A 402 -21.26 18.03 -24.09
C LYS A 402 -20.98 16.91 -25.09
N GLU A 403 -20.64 15.72 -24.63
CA GLU A 403 -20.45 14.55 -25.51
C GLU A 403 -21.78 13.94 -25.99
N GLY A 404 -22.89 14.18 -25.29
CA GLY A 404 -24.22 13.73 -25.68
C GLY A 404 -24.88 14.63 -26.78
N GLU A 405 -24.54 15.91 -26.77
CA GLU A 405 -25.08 16.87 -27.76
C GLU A 405 -24.32 16.83 -29.10
N GLU A 406 -23.01 16.48 -29.10
CA GLU A 406 -22.24 16.30 -30.35
C GLU A 406 -22.57 14.99 -31.09
N GLN A 407 -23.16 13.98 -30.45
CA GLN A 407 -23.58 12.73 -31.10
C GLN A 407 -25.03 12.74 -31.61
N GLU A 408 -25.86 13.66 -31.16
CA GLU A 408 -27.21 13.83 -31.71
C GLU A 408 -27.24 14.76 -32.93
N GLU A 409 -26.22 15.61 -33.17
CA GLU A 409 -26.14 16.45 -34.38
C GLU A 409 -25.49 15.71 -35.57
N GLU A 410 -24.83 14.58 -35.42
CA GLU A 410 -24.28 13.78 -36.54
C GLU A 410 -25.22 12.71 -37.09
N GLU A 411 -26.36 12.40 -36.47
CA GLU A 411 -27.32 11.40 -36.96
C GLU A 411 -28.50 11.97 -37.80
N ASP A 412 -28.65 13.31 -37.85
CA ASP A 412 -29.79 13.93 -38.57
C ASP A 412 -29.48 14.42 -40.01
N ASP A 413 -28.21 14.22 -40.49
CA ASP A 413 -27.82 14.73 -41.84
C ASP A 413 -27.64 13.64 -42.93
N SER A 414 -28.22 12.43 -42.76
CA SER A 414 -28.06 11.35 -43.73
C SER A 414 -29.35 10.77 -44.31
N ASP A 415 -30.40 11.60 -44.51
CA ASP A 415 -31.56 11.18 -45.30
C ASP A 415 -32.15 12.35 -46.11
N SER A 416 -31.48 12.69 -47.21
CA SER A 416 -32.15 13.25 -48.41
C SER A 416 -31.13 13.31 -49.55
N ASP A 417 -31.19 12.34 -50.46
CA ASP A 417 -31.20 12.52 -51.91
C ASP A 417 -31.07 11.16 -52.62
N SER A 418 -32.15 10.69 -53.12
CA SER A 418 -32.20 9.80 -54.26
C SER A 418 -33.47 10.06 -55.08
N ASP A 419 -33.25 10.76 -56.16
CA ASP A 419 -33.96 10.62 -57.40
C ASP A 419 -33.03 10.12 -58.49
#